data_2cfc2ffb08c3d89e291509ae066a8d6a
#
_entry.id   2cfc2ffb08c3d89e291509ae066a8d6a
#
_cell.length_a   1.000
_cell.length_b   1.000
_cell.length_c   1.000
_cell.angle_alpha   90.00
_cell.angle_beta   90.00
_cell.angle_gamma   90.00
#
_symmetry.space_group_name_H-M   'P 1'
#
loop_
_entity.id
_entity.type
_entity.pdbx_description
1 polymer ?
#
loop_
_entity_poly.entity_id
_entity_poly.type
_entity_poly.pdbx_seq_one_letter_code
_entity_poly.pdbx_strand_id
1 'polypeptide(L)'
;MQYDPIKRSLGKVFNQNPLLRRLFYHMLDLLLLRAWHIRKELRKRTHFSPDVKTILDAGSGFGQYTYRMARWFPKAEIKAVDIKPEQIEDCNQFMQKAGLSGRVKFELADLTQFQENNKYDLVLSVDVMEHIEEDVLVFRNFYSSMKKGGMLLISTPSDQGGSDSHDDDHEEGVHGFIDEHVRDGYNMNEIEAKLKSVGFSKVEARYSYGSPGKISWKLSMKYPIIILGVSKLFFVILPFYYLIAFPFAIVLNFFDLGLNHKSGTGLIVKAWK
;
A
#
# COMPACT_ATOMS: atom_id res chain seq x y z
N MET A 1 17.84 10.20 -0.26
CA MET A 1 16.81 9.25 0.25
C MET A 1 17.23 8.70 1.60
N GLN A 2 16.78 9.31 2.68
CA GLN A 2 16.96 8.72 4.02
C GLN A 2 15.73 7.89 4.33
N TYR A 3 15.84 6.61 4.08
CA TYR A 3 14.86 5.61 4.47
C TYR A 3 14.77 5.56 6.00
N ASP A 4 13.54 5.55 6.54
CA ASP A 4 13.28 5.48 7.97
C ASP A 4 14.19 4.43 8.66
N PRO A 5 15.07 4.82 9.60
CA PRO A 5 16.03 3.92 10.25
C PRO A 5 15.36 2.72 10.93
N ILE A 6 14.11 2.90 11.39
CA ILE A 6 13.34 1.84 12.05
C ILE A 6 12.92 0.77 11.04
N LYS A 7 12.44 1.17 9.85
CA LYS A 7 12.09 0.22 8.78
C LYS A 7 13.32 -0.53 8.28
N ARG A 8 14.46 0.15 8.18
CA ARG A 8 15.74 -0.46 7.79
C ARG A 8 16.24 -1.49 8.81
N SER A 9 16.16 -1.15 10.10
CA SER A 9 16.58 -2.05 11.18
C SER A 9 15.67 -3.26 11.32
N LEU A 10 14.36 -3.05 11.25
CA LEU A 10 13.37 -4.12 11.26
C LEU A 10 13.49 -5.01 10.01
N GLY A 11 13.66 -4.41 8.82
CA GLY A 11 13.87 -5.14 7.58
C GLY A 11 15.06 -6.11 7.68
N LYS A 12 16.22 -5.67 8.16
CA LYS A 12 17.39 -6.53 8.33
C LYS A 12 17.16 -7.74 9.24
N VAL A 13 16.39 -7.59 10.31
CA VAL A 13 16.06 -8.67 11.25
C VAL A 13 15.05 -9.64 10.65
N PHE A 14 13.98 -9.11 10.04
CA PHE A 14 12.90 -9.94 9.50
C PHE A 14 13.27 -10.63 8.18
N ASN A 15 14.19 -10.08 7.40
CA ASN A 15 14.62 -10.66 6.13
C ASN A 15 15.50 -11.90 6.28
N GLN A 16 16.11 -12.11 7.45
CA GLN A 16 16.98 -13.26 7.70
C GLN A 16 16.24 -14.60 7.72
N ASN A 17 14.96 -14.60 8.12
CA ASN A 17 14.18 -15.82 8.26
C ASN A 17 12.79 -15.67 7.58
N PRO A 18 12.41 -16.60 6.68
CA PRO A 18 11.11 -16.58 6.02
C PRO A 18 9.90 -16.61 6.99
N LEU A 19 10.03 -17.27 8.13
CA LEU A 19 8.96 -17.30 9.14
C LEU A 19 8.79 -15.94 9.81
N LEU A 20 9.89 -15.26 10.16
CA LEU A 20 9.85 -13.92 10.73
C LEU A 20 9.26 -12.92 9.72
N ARG A 21 9.61 -13.02 8.44
CA ARG A 21 9.04 -12.16 7.39
C ARG A 21 7.53 -12.39 7.22
N ARG A 22 7.08 -13.64 7.25
CA ARG A 22 5.65 -13.95 7.23
C ARG A 22 4.93 -13.38 8.45
N LEU A 23 5.52 -13.51 9.64
CA LEU A 23 4.99 -12.92 10.86
C LEU A 23 4.90 -11.39 10.73
N PHE A 24 5.94 -10.74 10.23
CA PHE A 24 5.95 -9.30 9.97
C PHE A 24 4.83 -8.89 9.01
N TYR A 25 4.63 -9.60 7.91
CA TYR A 25 3.51 -9.32 7.01
C TYR A 25 2.14 -9.49 7.70
N HIS A 26 1.98 -10.48 8.59
CA HIS A 26 0.76 -10.62 9.37
C HIS A 26 0.54 -9.45 10.33
N MET A 27 1.61 -8.99 10.98
CA MET A 27 1.53 -7.81 11.85
C MET A 27 1.14 -6.56 11.05
N LEU A 28 1.75 -6.32 9.88
CA LEU A 28 1.37 -5.20 9.01
C LEU A 28 -0.09 -5.31 8.54
N ASP A 29 -0.54 -6.50 8.17
CA ASP A 29 -1.94 -6.74 7.78
C ASP A 29 -2.93 -6.48 8.91
N LEU A 30 -2.53 -6.66 10.15
CA LEU A 30 -3.37 -6.38 11.31
C LEU A 30 -3.36 -4.89 11.67
N LEU A 31 -2.19 -4.26 11.66
CA LEU A 31 -2.01 -2.90 12.14
C LEU A 31 -2.41 -1.84 11.10
N LEU A 32 -2.20 -2.13 9.81
CA LEU A 32 -2.44 -1.16 8.73
C LEU A 32 -3.86 -1.27 8.19
N LEU A 33 -4.72 -0.32 8.49
CA LEU A 33 -6.11 -0.28 8.01
C LEU A 33 -6.19 -0.30 6.47
N ARG A 34 -5.21 0.28 5.76
CA ARG A 34 -5.14 0.19 4.28
C ARG A 34 -5.07 -1.25 3.78
N ALA A 35 -4.37 -2.14 4.51
CA ALA A 35 -4.32 -3.55 4.14
C ALA A 35 -5.71 -4.20 4.23
N TRP A 36 -6.55 -3.78 5.17
CA TRP A 36 -7.93 -4.23 5.31
C TRP A 36 -8.79 -3.76 4.13
N HIS A 37 -8.66 -2.49 3.71
CA HIS A 37 -9.37 -1.95 2.55
C HIS A 37 -8.95 -2.66 1.26
N ILE A 38 -7.65 -2.81 1.02
CA ILE A 38 -7.12 -3.52 -0.16
C ILE A 38 -7.61 -4.98 -0.17
N ARG A 39 -7.53 -5.68 0.96
CA ARG A 39 -8.03 -7.05 1.09
C ARG A 39 -9.52 -7.14 0.79
N LYS A 40 -10.33 -6.19 1.27
CA LYS A 40 -11.76 -6.13 0.99
C LYS A 40 -12.03 -6.02 -0.51
N GLU A 41 -11.31 -5.12 -1.22
CA GLU A 41 -11.50 -4.96 -2.66
C GLU A 41 -10.99 -6.16 -3.46
N LEU A 42 -9.81 -6.70 -3.13
CA LEU A 42 -9.23 -7.86 -3.82
C LEU A 42 -9.99 -9.17 -3.57
N ARG A 43 -10.76 -9.28 -2.50
CA ARG A 43 -11.58 -10.47 -2.22
C ARG A 43 -12.99 -10.42 -2.82
N LYS A 44 -13.43 -9.28 -3.30
CA LYS A 44 -14.71 -9.16 -4.00
C LYS A 44 -14.61 -9.74 -5.41
N ARG A 45 -14.95 -11.01 -5.57
CA ARG A 45 -14.91 -11.71 -6.86
C ARG A 45 -15.72 -11.05 -7.98
N THR A 46 -16.67 -10.18 -7.62
CA THR A 46 -17.48 -9.43 -8.58
C THR A 46 -16.72 -8.34 -9.35
N HIS A 47 -15.52 -7.98 -8.88
CA HIS A 47 -14.69 -6.96 -9.54
C HIS A 47 -13.80 -7.52 -10.64
N PHE A 48 -13.61 -8.84 -10.66
CA PHE A 48 -12.68 -9.50 -11.57
C PHE A 48 -13.45 -10.43 -12.52
N SER A 49 -12.91 -10.63 -13.71
CA SER A 49 -13.19 -11.83 -14.49
C SER A 49 -12.87 -13.06 -13.62
N PRO A 50 -13.62 -14.16 -13.70
CA PRO A 50 -13.49 -15.30 -12.77
C PRO A 50 -12.09 -15.89 -12.67
N ASP A 51 -11.19 -15.58 -13.60
CA ASP A 51 -9.82 -16.09 -13.65
C ASP A 51 -8.79 -14.95 -13.81
N VAL A 52 -8.40 -14.31 -12.70
CA VAL A 52 -7.20 -13.45 -12.68
C VAL A 52 -5.98 -14.35 -12.88
N LYS A 53 -5.29 -14.19 -14.02
CA LYS A 53 -4.11 -15.00 -14.39
C LYS A 53 -2.81 -14.24 -14.29
N THR A 54 -2.86 -12.92 -14.46
CA THR A 54 -1.65 -12.08 -14.49
C THR A 54 -1.86 -10.82 -13.68
N ILE A 55 -0.94 -10.55 -12.76
CA ILE A 55 -1.01 -9.42 -11.82
C ILE A 55 0.27 -8.61 -11.91
N LEU A 56 0.13 -7.28 -11.90
CA LEU A 56 1.22 -6.33 -11.67
C LEU A 56 1.06 -5.73 -10.27
N ASP A 57 2.12 -5.80 -9.46
CA ASP A 57 2.27 -5.05 -8.21
C ASP A 57 3.24 -3.89 -8.49
N ALA A 58 2.71 -2.69 -8.65
CA ALA A 58 3.43 -1.51 -9.08
C ALA A 58 3.86 -0.66 -7.88
N GLY A 59 5.17 -0.64 -7.58
CA GLY A 59 5.73 -0.10 -6.36
C GLY A 59 5.62 -1.09 -5.20
N SER A 60 6.16 -2.29 -5.41
CA SER A 60 5.92 -3.44 -4.53
C SER A 60 6.58 -3.35 -3.15
N GLY A 61 7.55 -2.44 -2.98
CA GLY A 61 8.26 -2.25 -1.73
C GLY A 61 8.80 -3.57 -1.13
N PHE A 62 8.42 -3.85 0.11
CA PHE A 62 8.83 -5.09 0.82
C PHE A 62 8.10 -6.35 0.35
N GLY A 63 7.22 -6.28 -0.65
CA GLY A 63 6.53 -7.44 -1.19
C GLY A 63 5.38 -7.99 -0.32
N GLN A 64 4.85 -7.22 0.63
CA GLN A 64 3.73 -7.63 1.47
C GLN A 64 2.50 -7.97 0.64
N TYR A 65 2.09 -7.05 -0.24
CA TYR A 65 0.90 -7.23 -1.08
C TYR A 65 1.15 -8.28 -2.16
N THR A 66 2.34 -8.31 -2.76
CA THR A 66 2.74 -9.37 -3.70
C THR A 66 2.57 -10.76 -3.08
N TYR A 67 3.11 -10.96 -1.85
CA TYR A 67 2.98 -12.24 -1.13
C TYR A 67 1.52 -12.58 -0.84
N ARG A 68 0.69 -11.59 -0.46
CA ARG A 68 -0.75 -11.79 -0.22
C ARG A 68 -1.51 -12.15 -1.50
N MET A 69 -1.28 -11.42 -2.58
CA MET A 69 -1.87 -11.74 -3.88
C MET A 69 -1.48 -13.13 -4.36
N ALA A 70 -0.21 -13.53 -4.17
CA ALA A 70 0.21 -14.89 -4.46
C ALA A 70 -0.55 -15.97 -3.69
N ARG A 71 -1.03 -15.67 -2.49
CA ARG A 71 -1.86 -16.58 -1.67
C ARG A 71 -3.34 -16.54 -2.05
N TRP A 72 -3.85 -15.38 -2.44
CA TRP A 72 -5.26 -15.21 -2.80
C TRP A 72 -5.57 -15.65 -4.23
N PHE A 73 -4.58 -15.54 -5.12
CA PHE A 73 -4.65 -15.94 -6.53
C PHE A 73 -3.61 -17.03 -6.82
N PRO A 74 -3.85 -18.28 -6.38
CA PRO A 74 -2.82 -19.33 -6.41
C PRO A 74 -2.41 -19.76 -7.83
N LYS A 75 -3.22 -19.44 -8.83
CA LYS A 75 -2.96 -19.75 -10.25
C LYS A 75 -2.37 -18.56 -11.02
N ALA A 76 -2.28 -17.37 -10.39
CA ALA A 76 -1.80 -16.17 -11.07
C ALA A 76 -0.28 -16.10 -11.12
N GLU A 77 0.24 -15.61 -12.23
CA GLU A 77 1.60 -15.09 -12.36
C GLU A 77 1.63 -13.64 -11.90
N ILE A 78 2.59 -13.29 -11.08
CA ILE A 78 2.71 -11.95 -10.49
C ILE A 78 4.06 -11.37 -10.85
N LYS A 79 4.04 -10.24 -11.56
CA LYS A 79 5.20 -9.35 -11.69
C LYS A 79 5.07 -8.25 -10.65
N ALA A 80 6.09 -8.06 -9.85
CA ALA A 80 6.20 -6.98 -8.88
C ALA A 80 7.36 -6.08 -9.30
N VAL A 81 7.15 -4.78 -9.33
CA VAL A 81 8.19 -3.81 -9.75
C VAL A 81 8.40 -2.75 -8.70
N ASP A 82 9.65 -2.34 -8.54
CA ASP A 82 10.07 -1.23 -7.66
C ASP A 82 11.35 -0.59 -8.21
N ILE A 83 11.65 0.64 -7.75
CA ILE A 83 12.87 1.36 -8.12
C ILE A 83 14.06 1.08 -7.19
N LYS A 84 13.87 0.27 -6.13
CA LYS A 84 14.89 0.00 -5.09
C LYS A 84 15.52 -1.38 -5.29
N PRO A 85 16.76 -1.47 -5.85
CA PRO A 85 17.39 -2.75 -6.19
C PRO A 85 17.52 -3.71 -5.01
N GLU A 86 17.84 -3.17 -3.82
CA GLU A 86 18.00 -3.97 -2.60
C GLU A 86 16.69 -4.63 -2.15
N GLN A 87 15.54 -4.00 -2.41
CA GLN A 87 14.23 -4.59 -2.10
C GLN A 87 13.87 -5.69 -3.10
N ILE A 88 14.19 -5.49 -4.36
CA ILE A 88 13.96 -6.47 -5.43
C ILE A 88 14.71 -7.76 -5.14
N GLU A 89 16.01 -7.66 -4.84
CA GLU A 89 16.85 -8.84 -4.55
C GLU A 89 16.31 -9.59 -3.33
N ASP A 90 16.06 -8.88 -2.24
CA ASP A 90 15.57 -9.43 -0.99
C ASP A 90 14.19 -10.09 -1.14
N CYS A 91 13.28 -9.48 -1.88
CA CYS A 91 11.97 -10.05 -2.17
C CYS A 91 12.06 -11.32 -3.03
N ASN A 92 12.92 -11.35 -4.06
CA ASN A 92 13.13 -12.54 -4.88
C ASN A 92 13.69 -13.71 -4.05
N GLN A 93 14.67 -13.45 -3.18
CA GLN A 93 15.21 -14.45 -2.26
C GLN A 93 14.14 -15.00 -1.31
N PHE A 94 13.28 -14.12 -0.78
CA PHE A 94 12.16 -14.53 0.06
C PHE A 94 11.15 -15.39 -0.72
N MET A 95 10.76 -14.99 -1.94
CA MET A 95 9.81 -15.77 -2.74
C MET A 95 10.39 -17.15 -3.12
N GLN A 96 11.69 -17.26 -3.36
CA GLN A 96 12.36 -18.54 -3.57
C GLN A 96 12.26 -19.43 -2.32
N LYS A 97 12.58 -18.90 -1.15
CA LYS A 97 12.46 -19.64 0.13
C LYS A 97 11.00 -19.97 0.48
N ALA A 98 10.05 -19.20 -0.02
CA ALA A 98 8.61 -19.45 0.15
C ALA A 98 8.02 -20.44 -0.86
N GLY A 99 8.80 -20.91 -1.85
CA GLY A 99 8.34 -21.81 -2.91
C GLY A 99 7.44 -21.12 -3.94
N LEU A 100 7.58 -19.80 -4.13
CA LEU A 100 6.72 -19.00 -5.00
C LEU A 100 7.43 -18.46 -6.26
N SER A 101 8.76 -18.64 -6.37
CA SER A 101 9.59 -18.08 -7.45
C SER A 101 9.21 -18.54 -8.86
N GLY A 102 8.52 -19.68 -9.00
CA GLY A 102 8.03 -20.16 -10.28
C GLY A 102 6.90 -19.31 -10.90
N ARG A 103 6.25 -18.43 -10.13
CA ARG A 103 5.13 -17.59 -10.59
C ARG A 103 5.12 -16.16 -10.04
N VAL A 104 6.04 -15.81 -9.14
CA VAL A 104 6.19 -14.48 -8.57
C VAL A 104 7.61 -14.00 -8.85
N LYS A 105 7.73 -12.85 -9.50
CA LYS A 105 9.01 -12.27 -9.88
C LYS A 105 9.04 -10.78 -9.56
N PHE A 106 10.10 -10.34 -8.91
CA PHE A 106 10.38 -8.93 -8.67
C PHE A 106 11.41 -8.43 -9.66
N GLU A 107 11.15 -7.29 -10.29
CA GLU A 107 12.01 -6.67 -11.29
C GLU A 107 12.20 -5.18 -10.97
N LEU A 108 13.40 -4.68 -11.27
CA LEU A 108 13.69 -3.26 -11.18
C LEU A 108 13.00 -2.54 -12.34
N ALA A 109 12.13 -1.59 -12.05
CA ALA A 109 11.49 -0.78 -13.08
C ALA A 109 11.03 0.57 -12.51
N ASP A 110 11.18 1.60 -13.34
CA ASP A 110 10.56 2.91 -13.16
C ASP A 110 9.18 2.91 -13.84
N LEU A 111 8.14 3.25 -13.10
CA LEU A 111 6.77 3.25 -13.59
C LEU A 111 6.53 4.29 -14.69
N THR A 112 7.32 5.36 -14.73
CA THR A 112 7.27 6.38 -15.81
C THR A 112 7.76 5.82 -17.13
N GLN A 113 8.65 4.83 -17.11
CA GLN A 113 9.23 4.17 -18.29
C GLN A 113 8.67 2.77 -18.51
N PHE A 114 7.75 2.31 -17.64
CA PHE A 114 7.20 0.96 -17.70
C PHE A 114 6.32 0.78 -18.93
N GLN A 115 6.74 -0.11 -19.82
CA GLN A 115 6.05 -0.37 -21.10
C GLN A 115 5.79 -1.86 -21.26
N GLU A 116 4.57 -2.26 -20.99
CA GLU A 116 4.03 -3.57 -21.33
C GLU A 116 2.62 -3.38 -21.92
N ASN A 117 2.17 -4.29 -22.78
CA ASN A 117 0.91 -4.13 -23.48
C ASN A 117 -0.03 -5.30 -23.22
N ASN A 118 -1.27 -5.01 -22.85
CA ASN A 118 -2.38 -5.98 -22.76
C ASN A 118 -2.01 -7.28 -22.01
N LYS A 119 -1.32 -7.16 -20.87
CA LYS A 119 -0.76 -8.31 -20.16
C LYS A 119 -1.48 -8.61 -18.86
N TYR A 120 -1.93 -7.59 -18.10
CA TYR A 120 -2.39 -7.76 -16.75
C TYR A 120 -3.90 -7.74 -16.61
N ASP A 121 -4.43 -8.69 -15.85
CA ASP A 121 -5.83 -8.73 -15.43
C ASP A 121 -6.08 -7.80 -14.23
N LEU A 122 -5.03 -7.62 -13.38
CA LEU A 122 -5.04 -6.78 -12.20
C LEU A 122 -3.74 -5.99 -12.11
N VAL A 123 -3.85 -4.69 -11.87
CA VAL A 123 -2.73 -3.83 -11.45
C VAL A 123 -3.03 -3.31 -10.06
N LEU A 124 -2.10 -3.47 -9.12
CA LEU A 124 -2.17 -2.93 -7.77
C LEU A 124 -1.08 -1.88 -7.59
N SER A 125 -1.42 -0.72 -7.02
CA SER A 125 -0.47 0.33 -6.63
C SER A 125 -0.85 0.87 -5.25
N VAL A 126 0.05 0.78 -4.28
CA VAL A 126 -0.21 1.12 -2.88
C VAL A 126 0.85 2.05 -2.33
N ASP A 127 0.46 3.27 -2.00
CA ASP A 127 1.33 4.35 -1.50
C ASP A 127 2.54 4.57 -2.42
N VAL A 128 2.26 4.82 -3.69
CA VAL A 128 3.27 5.02 -4.75
C VAL A 128 2.98 6.29 -5.54
N MET A 129 1.72 6.52 -5.90
CA MET A 129 1.36 7.58 -6.84
C MET A 129 1.60 8.98 -6.28
N GLU A 130 1.58 9.15 -4.95
CA GLU A 130 1.93 10.38 -4.27
C GLU A 130 3.40 10.79 -4.41
N HIS A 131 4.26 9.85 -4.79
CA HIS A 131 5.70 10.08 -5.00
C HIS A 131 6.06 10.38 -6.47
N ILE A 132 5.09 10.29 -7.40
CA ILE A 132 5.34 10.40 -8.84
C ILE A 132 4.74 11.70 -9.37
N GLU A 133 5.59 12.58 -9.90
CA GLU A 133 5.15 13.85 -10.48
C GLU A 133 4.33 13.63 -11.76
N GLU A 134 4.83 12.76 -12.65
CA GLU A 134 4.21 12.42 -13.93
C GLU A 134 3.14 11.33 -13.82
N ASP A 135 2.21 11.49 -12.89
CA ASP A 135 1.19 10.49 -12.55
C ASP A 135 0.30 10.11 -13.75
N VAL A 136 -0.08 11.07 -14.60
CA VAL A 136 -0.89 10.80 -15.79
C VAL A 136 -0.14 9.91 -16.79
N LEU A 137 1.18 10.04 -16.90
CA LEU A 137 2.02 9.16 -17.70
C LEU A 137 1.97 7.74 -17.16
N VAL A 138 2.11 7.58 -15.83
CA VAL A 138 2.02 6.26 -15.18
C VAL A 138 0.63 5.66 -15.33
N PHE A 139 -0.44 6.43 -15.20
CA PHE A 139 -1.81 5.93 -15.46
C PHE A 139 -1.97 5.44 -16.90
N ARG A 140 -1.34 6.12 -17.88
CA ARG A 140 -1.33 5.69 -19.28
C ARG A 140 -0.55 4.39 -19.46
N ASN A 141 0.60 4.23 -18.78
CA ASN A 141 1.39 3.01 -18.79
C ASN A 141 0.60 1.84 -18.17
N PHE A 142 -0.11 2.07 -17.06
CA PHE A 142 -1.01 1.08 -16.48
C PHE A 142 -2.14 0.70 -17.43
N TYR A 143 -2.81 1.69 -18.03
CA TYR A 143 -3.88 1.42 -18.99
C TYR A 143 -3.38 0.57 -20.17
N SER A 144 -2.22 0.92 -20.74
CA SER A 144 -1.62 0.16 -21.85
C SER A 144 -1.29 -1.26 -21.44
N SER A 145 -0.75 -1.46 -20.24
CA SER A 145 -0.32 -2.76 -19.74
C SER A 145 -1.47 -3.71 -19.39
N MET A 146 -2.67 -3.17 -19.15
CA MET A 146 -3.84 -3.95 -18.74
C MET A 146 -4.56 -4.58 -19.93
N LYS A 147 -5.14 -5.74 -19.72
CA LYS A 147 -6.09 -6.37 -20.64
C LYS A 147 -7.43 -5.65 -20.63
N LYS A 148 -8.21 -5.78 -21.69
CA LYS A 148 -9.62 -5.35 -21.70
C LYS A 148 -10.40 -6.06 -20.59
N GLY A 149 -11.12 -5.29 -19.77
CA GLY A 149 -11.82 -5.78 -18.57
C GLY A 149 -10.92 -5.97 -17.35
N GLY A 150 -9.63 -5.66 -17.45
CA GLY A 150 -8.72 -5.64 -16.31
C GLY A 150 -9.03 -4.50 -15.34
N MET A 151 -8.65 -4.66 -14.07
CA MET A 151 -8.86 -3.68 -13.01
C MET A 151 -7.54 -3.12 -12.47
N LEU A 152 -7.48 -1.80 -12.36
CA LEU A 152 -6.48 -1.08 -11.58
C LEU A 152 -7.04 -0.80 -10.19
N LEU A 153 -6.30 -1.14 -9.14
CA LEU A 153 -6.59 -0.79 -7.75
C LEU A 153 -5.47 0.08 -7.20
N ILE A 154 -5.81 1.31 -6.81
CA ILE A 154 -4.89 2.24 -6.18
C ILE A 154 -5.32 2.47 -4.73
N SER A 155 -4.35 2.50 -3.81
CA SER A 155 -4.47 3.04 -2.47
C SER A 155 -3.44 4.15 -2.31
N THR A 156 -3.87 5.36 -1.95
CA THR A 156 -3.01 6.55 -1.85
C THR A 156 -3.57 7.51 -0.79
N PRO A 157 -2.78 8.41 -0.22
CA PRO A 157 -3.30 9.50 0.59
C PRO A 157 -4.31 10.38 -0.16
N SER A 158 -5.23 10.98 0.58
CA SER A 158 -6.13 12.01 0.05
C SER A 158 -5.66 13.41 0.42
N ASP A 159 -6.15 14.41 -0.30
CA ASP A 159 -5.95 15.85 -0.01
C ASP A 159 -6.64 16.31 1.29
N GLN A 160 -7.40 15.45 1.98
CA GLN A 160 -8.15 15.81 3.18
C GLN A 160 -7.43 15.45 4.49
N GLY A 161 -6.17 15.68 4.55
CA GLY A 161 -5.30 15.38 5.67
C GLY A 161 -4.31 14.30 5.28
N GLY A 162 -3.47 14.65 4.37
CA GLY A 162 -2.28 13.91 3.98
C GLY A 162 -1.46 13.50 5.20
N SER A 163 -0.31 12.94 4.99
CA SER A 163 0.61 12.59 6.07
C SER A 163 0.54 13.64 7.18
N ASP A 164 0.34 13.25 8.43
CA ASP A 164 0.33 14.13 9.63
C ASP A 164 1.62 15.02 9.77
N SER A 165 2.28 15.32 8.66
CA SER A 165 3.48 16.13 8.53
C SER A 165 3.21 17.64 8.46
N HIS A 166 1.94 18.04 8.37
CA HIS A 166 1.51 19.44 8.42
C HIS A 166 0.58 19.68 9.60
N ASP A 167 0.97 19.30 10.81
CA ASP A 167 0.50 20.01 11.99
C ASP A 167 1.30 21.33 12.03
N ASP A 168 0.59 22.47 12.00
CA ASP A 168 1.08 23.86 11.98
C ASP A 168 1.90 24.28 13.21
N ASP A 169 2.70 23.40 13.77
CA ASP A 169 3.65 23.74 14.83
C ASP A 169 5.06 23.75 14.26
N HIS A 170 5.50 24.94 13.88
CA HIS A 170 6.89 25.30 13.63
C HIS A 170 7.78 25.05 14.86
N GLU A 171 7.99 23.82 15.26
CA GLU A 171 9.12 23.45 16.08
C GLU A 171 10.20 22.84 15.19
N GLU A 172 11.27 23.62 15.01
CA GLU A 172 12.50 23.20 14.34
C GLU A 172 13.01 21.90 14.97
N GLY A 173 12.93 20.79 14.26
CA GLY A 173 13.61 19.55 14.64
C GLY A 173 12.89 18.23 14.46
N VAL A 174 11.62 18.19 14.14
CA VAL A 174 10.90 16.93 13.80
C VAL A 174 10.61 16.90 12.31
N HIS A 175 11.58 16.45 11.53
CA HIS A 175 11.35 16.14 10.12
C HIS A 175 10.25 15.07 10.02
N GLY A 176 9.20 15.36 9.28
CA GLY A 176 8.06 14.47 9.07
C GLY A 176 8.48 13.09 8.54
N PHE A 177 7.65 12.10 8.76
CA PHE A 177 7.90 10.69 8.43
C PHE A 177 8.16 10.42 6.93
N ILE A 178 7.91 11.39 6.03
CA ILE A 178 7.92 11.18 4.58
C ILE A 178 8.40 12.45 3.87
N ASP A 179 9.71 12.58 3.72
CA ASP A 179 10.37 13.71 3.01
C ASP A 179 10.30 13.60 1.46
N GLU A 180 9.52 12.68 0.89
CA GLU A 180 9.59 12.37 -0.55
C GLU A 180 8.23 12.45 -1.28
N HIS A 181 7.19 13.01 -0.66
CA HIS A 181 5.94 13.24 -1.37
C HIS A 181 6.03 14.44 -2.31
N VAL A 182 5.74 14.24 -3.58
CA VAL A 182 5.58 15.36 -4.54
C VAL A 182 4.19 16.00 -4.42
N ARG A 183 3.28 15.35 -3.68
CA ARG A 183 1.94 15.86 -3.35
C ARG A 183 1.45 15.30 -2.02
N ASP A 184 0.69 16.10 -1.26
CA ASP A 184 0.14 15.70 0.05
C ASP A 184 -0.93 14.60 -0.05
N GLY A 185 -1.43 14.33 -1.24
CA GLY A 185 -2.44 13.34 -1.56
C GLY A 185 -3.26 13.74 -2.77
N TYR A 186 -4.26 12.94 -3.10
CA TYR A 186 -5.13 13.18 -4.24
C TYR A 186 -6.50 13.70 -3.82
N ASN A 187 -6.99 14.70 -4.58
CA ASN A 187 -8.42 14.98 -4.60
C ASN A 187 -9.16 13.85 -5.34
N MET A 188 -10.28 13.40 -4.77
CA MET A 188 -11.04 12.28 -5.33
C MET A 188 -11.53 12.54 -6.76
N ASN A 189 -12.05 13.75 -7.01
CA ASN A 189 -12.55 14.11 -8.35
C ASN A 189 -11.42 14.27 -9.36
N GLU A 190 -10.28 14.79 -8.92
CA GLU A 190 -9.10 14.97 -9.77
C GLU A 190 -8.53 13.63 -10.25
N ILE A 191 -8.31 12.67 -9.35
CA ILE A 191 -7.76 11.36 -9.74
C ILE A 191 -8.74 10.61 -10.64
N GLU A 192 -10.07 10.72 -10.40
CA GLU A 192 -11.07 10.17 -11.30
C GLU A 192 -11.02 10.80 -12.70
N ALA A 193 -10.90 12.13 -12.77
CA ALA A 193 -10.77 12.84 -14.05
C ALA A 193 -9.51 12.45 -14.81
N LYS A 194 -8.35 12.35 -14.13
CA LYS A 194 -7.09 11.91 -14.70
C LYS A 194 -7.20 10.50 -15.28
N LEU A 195 -7.76 9.55 -14.53
CA LEU A 195 -7.94 8.16 -15.00
C LEU A 195 -8.90 8.08 -16.20
N LYS A 196 -10.02 8.81 -16.16
CA LYS A 196 -10.96 8.88 -17.31
C LYS A 196 -10.30 9.48 -18.55
N SER A 197 -9.47 10.52 -18.39
CA SER A 197 -8.75 11.16 -19.52
C SER A 197 -7.77 10.22 -20.22
N VAL A 198 -7.28 9.21 -19.52
CA VAL A 198 -6.37 8.19 -20.07
C VAL A 198 -7.13 7.09 -20.82
N GLY A 199 -8.44 6.92 -20.58
CA GLY A 199 -9.27 5.96 -21.29
C GLY A 199 -9.95 4.90 -20.43
N PHE A 200 -9.77 4.92 -19.10
CA PHE A 200 -10.49 3.99 -18.21
C PHE A 200 -12.00 4.19 -18.36
N SER A 201 -12.71 3.11 -18.66
CA SER A 201 -14.14 3.13 -18.98
C SER A 201 -15.02 3.39 -17.76
N LYS A 202 -14.59 2.90 -16.60
CA LYS A 202 -15.27 3.05 -15.32
C LYS A 202 -14.23 3.35 -14.25
N VAL A 203 -14.50 4.37 -13.42
CA VAL A 203 -13.67 4.73 -12.28
C VAL A 203 -14.57 4.87 -11.05
N GLU A 204 -14.20 4.25 -9.96
CA GLU A 204 -14.86 4.33 -8.65
C GLU A 204 -13.81 4.72 -7.60
N ALA A 205 -13.95 5.89 -7.01
CA ALA A 205 -13.13 6.32 -5.89
C ALA A 205 -13.97 6.44 -4.61
N ARG A 206 -13.35 6.19 -3.47
CA ARG A 206 -13.95 6.39 -2.15
C ARG A 206 -12.88 6.74 -1.13
N TYR A 207 -13.28 7.53 -0.15
CA TYR A 207 -12.43 7.79 1.00
C TYR A 207 -12.27 6.55 1.89
N SER A 208 -11.11 6.40 2.46
CA SER A 208 -10.76 5.51 3.56
C SER A 208 -10.16 6.33 4.70
N TYR A 209 -9.97 5.72 5.86
CA TYR A 209 -9.51 6.45 7.03
C TYR A 209 -10.41 7.65 7.35
N GLY A 210 -11.73 7.42 7.43
CA GLY A 210 -12.67 8.37 7.99
C GLY A 210 -12.46 8.56 9.49
N SER A 211 -13.43 9.13 10.21
CA SER A 211 -13.28 9.38 11.65
C SER A 211 -12.87 8.14 12.47
N PRO A 212 -13.48 6.95 12.28
CA PRO A 212 -13.02 5.74 12.99
C PRO A 212 -11.60 5.33 12.61
N GLY A 213 -11.26 5.38 11.31
CA GLY A 213 -9.95 5.00 10.81
C GLY A 213 -8.84 5.92 11.28
N LYS A 214 -9.09 7.23 11.35
CA LYS A 214 -8.15 8.22 11.91
C LYS A 214 -7.83 7.91 13.38
N ILE A 215 -8.85 7.61 14.19
CA ILE A 215 -8.66 7.27 15.60
C ILE A 215 -7.89 5.94 15.72
N SER A 216 -8.28 4.94 14.95
CA SER A 216 -7.58 3.65 14.91
C SER A 216 -6.11 3.82 14.56
N TRP A 217 -5.80 4.61 13.53
CA TRP A 217 -4.43 4.88 13.11
C TRP A 217 -3.61 5.57 14.21
N LYS A 218 -4.20 6.57 14.90
CA LYS A 218 -3.55 7.21 16.04
C LYS A 218 -3.20 6.21 17.14
N LEU A 219 -4.13 5.30 17.48
CA LEU A 219 -3.91 4.29 18.49
C LEU A 219 -2.92 3.20 18.05
N SER A 220 -3.00 2.72 16.81
CA SER A 220 -2.21 1.58 16.34
C SER A 220 -0.83 1.96 15.80
N MET A 221 -0.64 3.20 15.34
CA MET A 221 0.58 3.63 14.67
C MET A 221 1.18 4.91 15.26
N LYS A 222 0.44 6.05 15.27
CA LYS A 222 1.00 7.35 15.63
C LYS A 222 1.59 7.36 17.05
N TYR A 223 0.81 7.00 18.07
CA TYR A 223 1.29 7.01 19.46
C TYR A 223 2.43 6.03 19.72
N PRO A 224 2.39 4.76 19.27
CA PRO A 224 3.54 3.87 19.37
C PRO A 224 4.81 4.41 18.74
N ILE A 225 4.71 5.02 17.58
CA ILE A 225 5.86 5.60 16.86
C ILE A 225 6.45 6.77 17.66
N ILE A 226 5.62 7.70 18.11
CA ILE A 226 6.06 8.85 18.93
C ILE A 226 6.75 8.36 20.20
N ILE A 227 6.15 7.41 20.92
CA ILE A 227 6.69 6.86 22.17
C ILE A 227 8.06 6.20 21.91
N LEU A 228 8.21 5.42 20.82
CA LEU A 228 9.48 4.82 20.45
C LEU A 228 10.53 5.83 20.00
N GLY A 229 10.11 6.96 19.43
CA GLY A 229 10.99 8.08 19.09
C GLY A 229 11.64 8.72 20.33
N VAL A 230 10.92 8.75 21.45
CA VAL A 230 11.45 9.30 22.72
C VAL A 230 12.50 8.36 23.32
N SER A 231 12.24 7.06 23.37
CA SER A 231 13.22 6.08 23.90
C SER A 231 12.95 4.66 23.42
N LYS A 232 14.02 3.99 22.99
CA LYS A 232 13.96 2.56 22.61
C LYS A 232 13.56 1.64 23.77
N LEU A 233 13.69 2.08 25.02
CA LEU A 233 13.23 1.33 26.20
C LEU A 233 11.71 1.08 26.17
N PHE A 234 10.96 1.93 25.48
CA PHE A 234 9.52 1.74 25.32
C PHE A 234 9.14 0.51 24.49
N PHE A 235 10.08 -0.15 23.79
CA PHE A 235 9.81 -1.46 23.18
C PHE A 235 9.31 -2.49 24.19
N VAL A 236 9.72 -2.40 25.47
CA VAL A 236 9.27 -3.30 26.52
C VAL A 236 7.81 -3.04 26.90
N ILE A 237 7.33 -1.80 26.76
CA ILE A 237 5.97 -1.38 27.12
C ILE A 237 4.97 -1.63 25.97
N LEU A 238 5.44 -1.65 24.73
CA LEU A 238 4.58 -1.81 23.55
C LEU A 238 3.64 -3.03 23.61
N PRO A 239 4.05 -4.23 24.02
CA PRO A 239 3.15 -5.37 24.12
C PRO A 239 1.95 -5.10 25.05
N PHE A 240 2.19 -4.45 26.18
CA PHE A 240 1.13 -4.09 27.14
C PHE A 240 0.22 -3.00 26.58
N TYR A 241 0.80 -2.00 25.90
CA TYR A 241 0.04 -0.98 25.21
C TYR A 241 -0.90 -1.60 24.16
N TYR A 242 -0.37 -2.47 23.29
CA TYR A 242 -1.18 -3.11 22.26
C TYR A 242 -2.23 -4.06 22.81
N LEU A 243 -1.98 -4.69 23.96
CA LEU A 243 -2.99 -5.53 24.62
C LEU A 243 -4.27 -4.74 24.92
N ILE A 244 -4.14 -3.45 25.25
CA ILE A 244 -5.27 -2.56 25.55
C ILE A 244 -5.75 -1.83 24.28
N ALA A 245 -4.87 -1.16 23.57
CA ALA A 245 -5.23 -0.28 22.46
C ALA A 245 -5.71 -1.04 21.20
N PHE A 246 -5.16 -2.23 20.95
CA PHE A 246 -5.42 -2.96 19.73
C PHE A 246 -6.85 -3.48 19.57
N PRO A 247 -7.53 -4.02 20.60
CA PRO A 247 -8.95 -4.38 20.50
C PRO A 247 -9.84 -3.22 20.07
N PHE A 248 -9.59 -2.01 20.61
CA PHE A 248 -10.33 -0.80 20.19
C PHE A 248 -10.01 -0.42 18.74
N ALA A 249 -8.73 -0.47 18.35
CA ALA A 249 -8.32 -0.20 16.97
C ALA A 249 -8.98 -1.17 15.98
N ILE A 250 -9.07 -2.46 16.31
CA ILE A 250 -9.76 -3.46 15.48
C ILE A 250 -11.23 -3.10 15.29
N VAL A 251 -11.94 -2.78 16.35
CA VAL A 251 -13.36 -2.40 16.29
C VAL A 251 -13.54 -1.16 15.40
N LEU A 252 -12.71 -0.15 15.59
CA LEU A 252 -12.71 1.06 14.76
C LEU A 252 -12.40 0.77 13.29
N ASN A 253 -11.48 -0.16 13.00
CA ASN A 253 -11.18 -0.60 11.64
C ASN A 253 -12.38 -1.28 10.98
N PHE A 254 -13.14 -2.11 11.71
CA PHE A 254 -14.37 -2.70 11.18
C PHE A 254 -15.41 -1.64 10.85
N PHE A 255 -15.59 -0.63 11.70
CA PHE A 255 -16.48 0.49 11.40
C PHE A 255 -16.02 1.27 10.19
N ASP A 256 -14.73 1.62 10.11
CA ASP A 256 -14.18 2.34 8.94
C ASP A 256 -14.39 1.55 7.65
N LEU A 257 -14.12 0.26 7.68
CA LEU A 257 -14.29 -0.61 6.52
C LEU A 257 -15.75 -0.72 6.06
N GLY A 258 -16.71 -0.65 6.99
CA GLY A 258 -18.14 -0.81 6.73
C GLY A 258 -18.84 0.46 6.27
N LEU A 259 -18.34 1.62 6.67
CA LEU A 259 -18.95 2.91 6.40
C LEU A 259 -18.53 3.48 5.04
N ASN A 260 -19.43 4.28 4.45
CA ASN A 260 -19.11 5.15 3.32
C ASN A 260 -18.75 6.54 3.87
N HIS A 261 -17.49 6.91 3.74
CA HIS A 261 -16.97 8.17 4.26
C HIS A 261 -17.19 9.31 3.26
N LYS A 262 -17.68 10.45 3.73
CA LYS A 262 -17.74 11.70 2.95
C LYS A 262 -16.36 12.38 2.89
N SER A 263 -15.49 12.08 3.84
CA SER A 263 -14.13 12.59 3.95
C SER A 263 -13.22 11.56 4.65
N GLY A 264 -11.95 11.56 4.33
CA GLY A 264 -10.98 10.63 4.94
C GLY A 264 -9.57 10.93 4.46
N THR A 265 -8.55 10.51 5.20
CA THR A 265 -7.15 10.80 4.86
C THR A 265 -6.54 9.86 3.84
N GLY A 266 -7.26 8.84 3.40
CA GLY A 266 -6.85 7.94 2.34
C GLY A 266 -7.90 7.80 1.25
N LEU A 267 -7.48 7.39 0.07
CA LEU A 267 -8.32 7.05 -1.08
C LEU A 267 -8.11 5.60 -1.50
N ILE A 268 -9.20 4.95 -1.85
CA ILE A 268 -9.20 3.68 -2.58
C ILE A 268 -9.85 3.93 -3.93
N VAL A 269 -9.11 3.72 -5.00
CA VAL A 269 -9.56 3.98 -6.36
C VAL A 269 -9.51 2.70 -7.18
N LYS A 270 -10.58 2.39 -7.88
CA LYS A 270 -10.70 1.28 -8.84
C LYS A 270 -10.99 1.85 -10.20
N ALA A 271 -10.28 1.37 -11.22
CA ALA A 271 -10.51 1.75 -12.60
C ALA A 271 -10.46 0.51 -13.51
N TRP A 272 -11.35 0.47 -14.50
CA TRP A 272 -11.45 -0.66 -15.45
C TRP A 272 -11.17 -0.21 -16.88
N LYS A 273 -10.37 -1.02 -17.57
CA LYS A 273 -10.07 -0.84 -19.00
C LYS A 273 -11.18 -1.39 -19.89
#